data_0b1b68888677f87129e43ed866f8ada8
#
_entry.id   0b1b68888677f87129e43ed866f8ada8
#
_cell.length_a   1.000
_cell.length_b   1.000
_cell.length_c   1.000
_cell.angle_alpha   90.00
_cell.angle_beta   90.00
_cell.angle_gamma   90.00
#
_symmetry.space_group_name_H-M   'P 1'
#
loop_
_entity.id
_entity.type
_entity.pdbx_description
1 polymer ?
#
loop_
_entity_poly.entity_id
_entity_poly.type
_entity_poly.pdbx_seq_one_letter_code
_entity_poly.pdbx_strand_id
1 'polypeptide(L)'
;MSTLNHKIDFAALVSVTMANSNGDPLNGNRPRTDYDGYGEMSDVCVKRKIRNRMQDLGNAIFVQSEDRCDDGFGSLSERASAVMKGITDRDEYAKKACETWLDVRAFGQVFAFKDAKGFSCGVRGPVSVHQASSLFP
;
A
#
# COMPACT_ATOMS: atom_id res chain seq x y z
N MET A 1 -16.99 8.85 12.09
CA MET A 1 -16.83 8.55 10.64
C MET A 1 -17.97 7.67 10.19
N SER A 2 -18.61 7.99 9.07
CA SER A 2 -19.61 7.11 8.48
C SER A 2 -18.91 5.88 7.89
N THR A 3 -19.45 4.71 8.19
CA THR A 3 -18.94 3.44 7.63
C THR A 3 -19.78 3.12 6.40
N LEU A 4 -19.12 2.70 5.31
CA LEU A 4 -19.79 2.17 4.14
C LEU A 4 -20.52 0.87 4.52
N ASN A 5 -21.78 0.75 4.15
CA ASN A 5 -22.61 -0.42 4.41
C ASN A 5 -22.93 -1.22 3.13
N HIS A 6 -22.31 -0.87 2.00
CA HIS A 6 -22.51 -1.52 0.72
C HIS A 6 -21.17 -1.61 -0.04
N LYS A 7 -21.11 -2.54 -0.99
CA LYS A 7 -19.99 -2.68 -1.92
C LYS A 7 -19.98 -1.53 -2.93
N ILE A 8 -18.80 -1.04 -3.26
CA ILE A 8 -18.58 -0.09 -4.35
C ILE A 8 -17.61 -0.74 -5.35
N ASP A 9 -18.02 -0.81 -6.61
CA ASP A 9 -17.14 -1.12 -7.73
C ASP A 9 -16.82 0.18 -8.46
N PHE A 10 -15.54 0.37 -8.84
CA PHE A 10 -15.11 1.56 -9.55
C PHE A 10 -14.12 1.20 -10.66
N ALA A 11 -14.06 2.03 -11.70
CA ALA A 11 -13.02 2.00 -12.72
C ALA A 11 -12.23 3.30 -12.67
N ALA A 12 -10.91 3.20 -12.71
CA ALA A 12 -10.01 4.34 -12.77
C ALA A 12 -9.27 4.33 -14.11
N LEU A 13 -9.36 5.44 -14.83
CA LEU A 13 -8.61 5.67 -16.06
C LEU A 13 -7.39 6.54 -15.75
N VAL A 14 -6.22 6.09 -16.19
CA VAL A 14 -4.97 6.82 -16.04
C VAL A 14 -4.46 7.19 -17.43
N SER A 15 -4.32 8.48 -17.71
CA SER A 15 -3.68 8.94 -18.93
C SER A 15 -2.22 9.31 -18.66
N VAL A 16 -1.34 8.88 -19.57
CA VAL A 16 0.10 9.10 -19.48
C VAL A 16 0.59 9.68 -20.81
N THR A 17 1.28 10.81 -20.74
CA THR A 17 1.87 11.45 -21.92
C THR A 17 3.34 11.72 -21.64
N MET A 18 4.22 11.16 -22.46
CA MET A 18 5.69 11.32 -22.37
C MET A 18 6.24 11.12 -20.94
N ALA A 19 5.67 10.17 -20.19
CA ALA A 19 6.06 9.90 -18.83
C ALA A 19 6.03 8.38 -18.56
N ASN A 20 6.84 7.95 -17.60
CA ASN A 20 6.90 6.56 -17.15
C ASN A 20 5.94 6.34 -15.97
N SER A 21 4.82 5.71 -16.22
CA SER A 21 3.81 5.43 -15.19
C SER A 21 4.20 4.30 -14.23
N ASN A 22 4.98 3.31 -14.75
CA ASN A 22 5.49 2.18 -13.99
C ASN A 22 6.77 1.67 -14.64
N GLY A 23 7.92 2.02 -14.07
CA GLY A 23 9.21 1.55 -14.56
C GLY A 23 9.43 0.07 -14.29
N ASP A 24 10.07 -0.61 -15.24
CA ASP A 24 10.54 -1.98 -15.09
C ASP A 24 12.01 -1.99 -14.71
N PRO A 25 12.38 -2.32 -13.45
CA PRO A 25 13.76 -2.32 -12.99
C PRO A 25 14.63 -3.36 -13.72
N LEU A 26 14.02 -4.42 -14.26
CA LEU A 26 14.73 -5.45 -15.01
C LEU A 26 15.01 -5.05 -16.46
N ASN A 27 14.38 -3.98 -16.93
CA ASN A 27 14.50 -3.47 -18.30
C ASN A 27 14.98 -2.00 -18.32
N GLY A 28 15.98 -1.67 -17.52
CA GLY A 28 16.56 -0.33 -17.47
C GLY A 28 15.57 0.76 -17.06
N ASN A 29 14.60 0.42 -16.23
CA ASN A 29 13.53 1.30 -15.75
C ASN A 29 12.67 1.91 -16.88
N ARG A 30 12.58 1.24 -18.02
CA ARG A 30 11.66 1.62 -19.10
C ARG A 30 10.21 1.41 -18.67
N PRO A 31 9.23 2.06 -19.32
CA PRO A 31 7.82 1.75 -19.09
C PRO A 31 7.55 0.26 -19.23
N ARG A 32 6.87 -0.31 -18.24
CA ARG A 32 6.57 -1.73 -18.22
C ARG A 32 5.54 -2.08 -19.27
N THR A 33 5.78 -3.15 -20.01
CA THR A 33 4.85 -3.70 -20.99
C THR A 33 4.72 -5.22 -20.81
N ASP A 34 3.61 -5.78 -21.30
CA ASP A 34 3.45 -7.22 -21.47
C ASP A 34 4.12 -7.69 -22.78
N TYR A 35 3.95 -9.01 -23.11
CA TYR A 35 4.51 -9.62 -24.32
C TYR A 35 3.90 -9.09 -25.61
N ASP A 36 2.66 -8.61 -25.55
CA ASP A 36 1.91 -8.10 -26.71
C ASP A 36 2.10 -6.59 -26.90
N GLY A 37 2.93 -5.96 -26.05
CA GLY A 37 3.28 -4.55 -26.11
C GLY A 37 2.34 -3.62 -25.35
N TYR A 38 1.31 -4.14 -24.67
CA TYR A 38 0.44 -3.30 -23.85
C TYR A 38 1.17 -2.78 -22.63
N GLY A 39 1.03 -1.48 -22.37
CA GLY A 39 1.59 -0.86 -21.17
C GLY A 39 0.93 -1.39 -19.91
N GLU A 40 1.72 -1.64 -18.86
CA GLU A 40 1.24 -2.17 -17.60
C GLU A 40 1.53 -1.24 -16.43
N MET A 41 0.56 -1.12 -15.52
CA MET A 41 0.79 -0.62 -14.17
C MET A 41 0.43 -1.72 -13.16
N SER A 42 1.41 -2.20 -12.41
CA SER A 42 1.18 -3.22 -11.38
C SER A 42 0.29 -2.67 -10.25
N ASP A 43 -0.41 -3.56 -9.57
CA ASP A 43 -1.20 -3.22 -8.38
C ASP A 43 -0.34 -2.57 -7.28
N VAL A 44 0.90 -3.02 -7.13
CA VAL A 44 1.88 -2.44 -6.20
C VAL A 44 2.21 -0.99 -6.57
N CYS A 45 2.42 -0.71 -7.85
CA CYS A 45 2.67 0.64 -8.35
C CYS A 45 1.47 1.55 -8.10
N VAL A 46 0.27 1.09 -8.41
CA VAL A 46 -0.98 1.86 -8.15
C VAL A 46 -1.15 2.12 -6.66
N LYS A 47 -1.01 1.07 -5.82
CA LYS A 47 -1.09 1.21 -4.36
C LYS A 47 -0.05 2.18 -3.80
N ARG A 48 1.19 2.20 -4.35
CA ARG A 48 2.22 3.18 -3.97
C ARG A 48 1.76 4.61 -4.24
N LYS A 49 1.21 4.88 -5.42
CA LYS A 49 0.69 6.21 -5.78
C LYS A 49 -0.46 6.63 -4.86
N ILE A 50 -1.35 5.71 -4.53
CA ILE A 50 -2.46 5.96 -3.58
C ILE A 50 -1.92 6.27 -2.19
N ARG A 51 -0.96 5.48 -1.66
CA ARG A 51 -0.32 5.74 -0.36
C ARG A 51 0.36 7.10 -0.31
N ASN A 52 1.10 7.46 -1.35
CA ASN A 52 1.73 8.77 -1.42
C ASN A 52 0.69 9.89 -1.37
N ARG A 53 -0.44 9.73 -2.07
CA ARG A 53 -1.52 10.71 -2.02
C ARG A 53 -2.22 10.75 -0.66
N MET A 54 -2.40 9.61 0.01
CA MET A 54 -2.92 9.57 1.38
C MET A 54 -2.00 10.36 2.34
N GLN A 55 -0.67 10.23 2.19
CA GLN A 55 0.33 11.00 2.93
C GLN A 55 0.21 12.50 2.65
N ASP A 56 0.12 12.90 1.38
CA ASP A 56 -0.07 14.31 0.99
C ASP A 56 -1.33 14.93 1.62
N LEU A 57 -2.33 14.12 1.90
CA LEU A 57 -3.57 14.51 2.58
C LEU A 57 -3.45 14.47 4.12
N GLY A 58 -2.25 14.25 4.66
CA GLY A 58 -1.98 14.26 6.10
C GLY A 58 -2.35 12.98 6.84
N ASN A 59 -2.57 11.86 6.12
CA ASN A 59 -2.86 10.59 6.79
C ASN A 59 -1.57 9.84 7.12
N ALA A 60 -1.54 9.19 8.28
CA ALA A 60 -0.46 8.29 8.64
C ALA A 60 -0.52 7.01 7.79
N ILE A 61 0.63 6.61 7.25
CA ILE A 61 0.81 5.46 6.35
C ILE A 61 1.85 4.52 6.94
N PHE A 62 1.52 3.23 6.96
CA PHE A 62 2.43 2.20 7.44
C PHE A 62 3.54 1.89 6.45
N VAL A 63 3.18 1.64 5.18
CA VAL A 63 4.13 1.29 4.13
C VAL A 63 4.57 2.56 3.40
N GLN A 64 5.47 3.31 4.01
CA GLN A 64 6.09 4.49 3.40
C GLN A 64 7.22 4.08 2.44
N SER A 65 7.52 4.91 1.45
CA SER A 65 8.73 4.80 0.66
C SER A 65 9.88 5.55 1.36
N GLU A 66 11.11 5.15 1.06
CA GLU A 66 12.31 5.68 1.69
C GLU A 66 12.45 7.21 1.52
N ASP A 67 12.15 7.68 0.30
CA ASP A 67 12.18 9.10 -0.08
C ASP A 67 11.06 9.94 0.55
N ARG A 68 10.07 9.29 1.18
CA ARG A 68 8.90 9.94 1.81
C ARG A 68 8.68 9.49 3.26
N CYS A 69 9.74 9.01 3.90
CA CYS A 69 9.68 8.66 5.32
C CYS A 69 9.58 9.93 6.17
N ASP A 70 8.42 10.16 6.79
CA ASP A 70 8.09 11.37 7.54
C ASP A 70 8.05 11.17 9.07
N ASP A 71 8.14 9.92 9.53
CA ASP A 71 8.09 9.55 10.94
C ASP A 71 9.44 9.12 11.53
N GLY A 72 10.50 9.10 10.73
CA GLY A 72 11.87 8.82 11.16
C GLY A 72 12.19 7.33 11.41
N PHE A 73 11.26 6.40 11.15
CA PHE A 73 11.54 4.97 11.32
C PHE A 73 12.22 4.36 10.08
N GLY A 74 13.30 3.64 10.30
CA GLY A 74 14.10 3.01 9.24
C GLY A 74 13.50 1.72 8.67
N SER A 75 12.47 1.14 9.32
CA SER A 75 11.87 -0.11 8.89
C SER A 75 10.40 -0.25 9.32
N LEU A 76 9.67 -1.15 8.64
CA LEU A 76 8.30 -1.50 9.03
C LEU A 76 8.24 -2.14 10.41
N SER A 77 9.24 -2.95 10.77
CA SER A 77 9.33 -3.58 12.10
C SER A 77 9.46 -2.54 13.21
N GLU A 78 10.33 -1.58 13.01
CA GLU A 78 10.57 -0.49 13.96
C GLU A 78 9.31 0.38 14.13
N ARG A 79 8.69 0.79 13.03
CA ARG A 79 7.43 1.56 13.02
C ARG A 79 6.31 0.81 13.74
N ALA A 80 6.14 -0.48 13.45
CA ALA A 80 5.15 -1.30 14.14
C ALA A 80 5.44 -1.41 15.63
N SER A 81 6.70 -1.69 16.01
CA SER A 81 7.10 -1.88 17.40
C SER A 81 6.93 -0.62 18.25
N ALA A 82 7.19 0.56 17.68
CA ALA A 82 7.02 1.82 18.38
C ALA A 82 5.55 2.12 18.73
N VAL A 83 4.62 1.83 17.81
CA VAL A 83 3.20 2.14 17.97
C VAL A 83 2.45 1.04 18.74
N MET A 84 2.85 -0.23 18.55
CA MET A 84 2.15 -1.42 19.07
C MET A 84 2.76 -1.96 20.36
N LYS A 85 3.60 -1.19 21.03
CA LYS A 85 4.30 -1.60 22.25
C LYS A 85 3.32 -2.09 23.32
N GLY A 86 3.53 -3.35 23.76
CA GLY A 86 2.74 -3.97 24.84
C GLY A 86 1.44 -4.62 24.40
N ILE A 87 1.04 -4.53 23.14
CA ILE A 87 -0.15 -5.20 22.62
C ILE A 87 0.22 -6.62 22.17
N THR A 88 -0.37 -7.62 22.79
CA THR A 88 -0.15 -9.05 22.48
C THR A 88 -1.39 -9.73 21.95
N ASP A 89 -2.57 -9.14 22.16
CA ASP A 89 -3.82 -9.61 21.59
C ASP A 89 -3.92 -9.23 20.12
N ARG A 90 -4.33 -10.19 19.27
CA ARG A 90 -4.36 -10.00 17.81
C ARG A 90 -5.46 -9.06 17.35
N ASP A 91 -6.61 -9.11 17.99
CA ASP A 91 -7.76 -8.29 17.61
C ASP A 91 -7.53 -6.83 18.03
N GLU A 92 -6.98 -6.63 19.21
CA GLU A 92 -6.56 -5.31 19.69
C GLU A 92 -5.47 -4.72 18.78
N TYR A 93 -4.49 -5.53 18.39
CA TYR A 93 -3.42 -5.13 17.47
C TYR A 93 -3.97 -4.71 16.11
N ALA A 94 -4.84 -5.53 15.52
CA ALA A 94 -5.48 -5.24 14.24
C ALA A 94 -6.32 -3.95 14.30
N LYS A 95 -7.09 -3.77 15.37
CA LYS A 95 -7.88 -2.56 15.60
C LYS A 95 -6.99 -1.32 15.68
N LYS A 96 -5.97 -1.36 16.52
CA LYS A 96 -5.02 -0.26 16.69
C LYS A 96 -4.29 0.08 15.41
N ALA A 97 -3.87 -0.94 14.64
CA ALA A 97 -3.22 -0.75 13.34
C ALA A 97 -4.14 -0.03 12.34
N CYS A 98 -5.41 -0.43 12.27
CA CYS A 98 -6.40 0.21 11.41
C CYS A 98 -6.77 1.64 11.85
N GLU A 99 -6.72 1.93 13.13
CA GLU A 99 -6.94 3.27 13.67
C GLU A 99 -5.76 4.20 13.39
N THR A 100 -4.54 3.65 13.40
CA THR A 100 -3.31 4.42 13.24
C THR A 100 -2.98 4.66 11.77
N TRP A 101 -3.05 3.64 10.91
CA TRP A 101 -2.58 3.73 9.53
C TRP A 101 -3.71 3.51 8.53
N LEU A 102 -3.95 4.52 7.70
CA LEU A 102 -5.02 4.49 6.71
C LEU A 102 -4.81 3.42 5.64
N ASP A 103 -3.58 3.19 5.21
CA ASP A 103 -3.27 2.18 4.21
C ASP A 103 -3.43 0.75 4.73
N VAL A 104 -3.16 0.51 6.02
CA VAL A 104 -3.46 -0.77 6.67
C VAL A 104 -4.97 -1.02 6.71
N ARG A 105 -5.74 -0.01 7.10
CA ARG A 105 -7.20 -0.10 7.10
C ARG A 105 -7.78 -0.32 5.71
N ALA A 106 -7.21 0.31 4.68
CA ALA A 106 -7.70 0.23 3.32
C ALA A 106 -7.30 -1.08 2.62
N PHE A 107 -6.00 -1.41 2.62
CA PHE A 107 -5.43 -2.49 1.82
C PHE A 107 -5.11 -3.76 2.60
N GLY A 108 -5.14 -3.67 3.92
CA GLY A 108 -4.67 -4.74 4.79
C GLY A 108 -3.15 -4.80 4.93
N GLN A 109 -2.68 -5.58 5.88
CA GLN A 109 -1.26 -5.80 6.16
C GLN A 109 -1.06 -7.10 6.95
N VAL A 110 0.06 -7.77 6.69
CA VAL A 110 0.54 -8.88 7.53
C VAL A 110 1.68 -8.35 8.41
N PHE A 111 1.48 -8.44 9.71
CA PHE A 111 2.49 -8.12 10.72
C PHE A 111 3.13 -9.42 11.20
N ALA A 112 4.26 -9.78 10.63
CA ALA A 112 5.04 -10.97 10.96
C ALA A 112 6.52 -10.61 10.89
N PHE A 113 7.05 -10.03 11.95
CA PHE A 113 8.45 -9.60 12.01
C PHE A 113 9.29 -10.60 12.80
N LYS A 114 10.53 -10.81 12.38
CA LYS A 114 11.46 -11.76 13.03
C LYS A 114 11.67 -11.45 14.52
N ASP A 115 11.64 -10.16 14.86
CA ASP A 115 11.87 -9.67 16.24
C ASP A 115 10.66 -9.84 17.15
N ALA A 116 9.50 -10.20 16.61
CA ALA A 116 8.24 -10.29 17.34
C ALA A 116 8.00 -11.63 18.08
N LYS A 117 9.05 -12.42 18.34
CA LYS A 117 8.99 -13.69 19.11
C LYS A 117 7.84 -14.62 18.68
N GLY A 118 7.59 -14.74 17.38
CA GLY A 118 6.53 -15.59 16.84
C GLY A 118 5.14 -14.95 16.82
N PHE A 119 4.99 -13.67 17.17
CA PHE A 119 3.73 -12.96 17.00
C PHE A 119 3.46 -12.71 15.52
N SER A 120 2.26 -13.01 15.08
CA SER A 120 1.78 -12.77 13.72
C SER A 120 0.32 -12.33 13.77
N CYS A 121 0.03 -11.24 13.08
CA CYS A 121 -1.31 -10.69 12.93
C CYS A 121 -1.55 -10.29 11.49
N GLY A 122 -2.67 -10.75 10.90
CA GLY A 122 -3.10 -10.39 9.56
C GLY A 122 -4.33 -9.48 9.60
N VAL A 123 -4.23 -8.34 8.95
CA VAL A 123 -5.35 -7.42 8.75
C VAL A 123 -5.79 -7.52 7.29
N ARG A 124 -7.09 -7.74 7.05
CA ARG A 124 -7.68 -7.69 5.72
C ARG A 124 -8.28 -6.32 5.48
N GLY A 125 -7.88 -5.69 4.37
CA GLY A 125 -8.46 -4.42 3.94
C GLY A 125 -9.64 -4.62 2.98
N PRO A 126 -10.63 -3.73 2.99
CA PRO A 126 -11.80 -3.80 2.11
C PRO A 126 -11.52 -3.32 0.68
N VAL A 127 -10.38 -2.70 0.42
CA VAL A 127 -10.05 -2.10 -0.88
C VAL A 127 -9.15 -3.03 -1.68
N SER A 128 -9.64 -3.47 -2.84
CA SER A 128 -8.86 -4.23 -3.83
C SER A 128 -8.55 -3.34 -5.02
N VAL A 129 -7.29 -3.29 -5.42
CA VAL A 129 -6.83 -2.60 -6.62
C VAL A 129 -6.11 -3.62 -7.48
N HIS A 130 -6.49 -3.70 -8.74
CA HIS A 130 -5.91 -4.61 -9.71
C HIS A 130 -4.84 -3.93 -10.57
N GLN A 131 -4.08 -4.74 -11.30
CA GLN A 131 -3.20 -4.28 -12.36
C GLN A 131 -4.02 -3.52 -13.40
N ALA A 132 -3.43 -2.46 -13.96
CA ALA A 132 -3.99 -1.75 -15.10
C ALA A 132 -3.18 -2.06 -16.35
N SER A 133 -3.88 -2.19 -17.48
CA SER A 133 -3.29 -2.36 -18.80
C SER A 133 -3.73 -1.23 -19.72
N SER A 134 -2.88 -0.85 -20.67
CA SER A 134 -3.24 0.15 -21.68
C SER A 134 -4.35 -0.37 -22.59
N LEU A 135 -5.10 0.55 -23.21
CA LEU A 135 -6.14 0.22 -24.18
C LEU A 135 -5.56 -0.17 -25.54
N PHE A 136 -4.34 0.25 -25.81
CA PHE A 136 -3.61 0.01 -27.07
C PHE A 136 -2.16 -0.35 -26.76
N PRO A 137 -1.49 -1.17 -27.59
CA PRO A 137 -0.06 -1.40 -27.50
C PRO A 137 0.78 -0.15 -27.71
#